data_1eda6e96bc99f41b66f829febf486e27
#
_entry.id   1eda6e96bc99f41b66f829febf486e27
#
_cell.length_a   1.000
_cell.length_b   1.000
_cell.length_c   1.000
_cell.angle_alpha   90.00
_cell.angle_beta   90.00
_cell.angle_gamma   90.00
#
_symmetry.space_group_name_H-M   'P 1'
#
loop_
_entity.id
_entity.type
_entity.pdbx_description
1 polymer ?
#
loop_
_entity_poly.entity_id
_entity_poly.type
_entity_poly.pdbx_seq_one_letter_code
_entity_poly.pdbx_strand_id
1 'polypeptide(L)'
;DDYDGVDVTYINGTTWTEETVQCRTADNPAPVKLESYSLDGVTDRDRAYRIGMRRLMKYRHRRLSFTTTTEMDALCYNTGDRIILTDDIPGNLTLSCLITGMKTDNGFTTFTLSEAPDWTYPSPRVLIRYQDGTVSGLLEPVKVSRFRLSVPYQSAFDEILADASVTEPPRLIFCDSSRVGYDAVIEEIAPQSDGTCTVTAREYRDSFYDYDNATY
;
A
#
# COMPACT_ATOMS: atom_id res chain seq x y z
N ASP A 1 -12.79 2.98 18.84
CA ASP A 1 -12.35 2.36 20.10
C ASP A 1 -11.13 1.50 19.81
N ASP A 2 -10.05 1.73 20.55
CA ASP A 2 -8.82 0.96 20.45
C ASP A 2 -8.84 -0.11 21.53
N TYR A 3 -8.94 -1.37 21.14
CA TYR A 3 -8.80 -2.51 22.02
C TYR A 3 -7.37 -3.06 21.94
N ASP A 4 -6.85 -3.55 23.03
CA ASP A 4 -5.51 -4.11 23.18
C ASP A 4 -5.50 -5.64 23.37
N GLY A 5 -6.69 -6.27 23.42
CA GLY A 5 -6.92 -7.70 23.38
C GLY A 5 -8.31 -8.03 22.87
N VAL A 6 -8.50 -9.25 22.34
CA VAL A 6 -9.78 -9.75 21.83
C VAL A 6 -10.06 -11.11 22.42
N ASP A 7 -11.26 -11.29 22.97
CA ASP A 7 -11.80 -12.58 23.40
C ASP A 7 -12.86 -13.04 22.40
N VAL A 8 -12.60 -14.16 21.74
CA VAL A 8 -13.46 -14.69 20.69
C VAL A 8 -14.24 -15.88 21.25
N THR A 9 -15.55 -15.77 21.25
CA THR A 9 -16.47 -16.84 21.60
C THR A 9 -16.93 -17.57 20.34
N TYR A 10 -16.85 -18.90 20.34
CA TYR A 10 -17.23 -19.76 19.22
C TYR A 10 -17.83 -21.07 19.74
N ILE A 11 -18.45 -21.85 18.86
CA ILE A 11 -18.98 -23.19 19.22
C ILE A 11 -17.98 -24.25 18.77
N ASN A 12 -17.40 -24.99 19.73
CA ASN A 12 -16.47 -26.06 19.40
C ASN A 12 -17.19 -27.21 18.68
N GLY A 13 -16.71 -27.55 17.46
CA GLY A 13 -17.31 -28.57 16.60
C GLY A 13 -17.21 -30.00 17.11
N THR A 14 -16.40 -30.27 18.16
CA THR A 14 -16.29 -31.59 18.77
C THR A 14 -17.22 -31.74 19.98
N THR A 15 -17.24 -30.73 20.84
CA THR A 15 -18.01 -30.75 22.10
C THR A 15 -19.42 -30.17 21.96
N TRP A 16 -19.63 -29.38 20.89
CA TRP A 16 -20.84 -28.58 20.63
C TRP A 16 -21.20 -27.63 21.78
N THR A 17 -20.17 -27.20 22.50
CA THR A 17 -20.29 -26.22 23.57
C THR A 17 -19.64 -24.89 23.16
N GLU A 18 -20.07 -23.84 23.81
CA GLU A 18 -19.48 -22.52 23.68
C GLU A 18 -18.12 -22.48 24.37
N GLU A 19 -17.09 -22.04 23.65
CA GLU A 19 -15.74 -21.88 24.17
C GLU A 19 -15.20 -20.49 23.78
N THR A 20 -14.26 -20.01 24.60
CA THR A 20 -13.62 -18.70 24.35
C THR A 20 -12.13 -18.86 24.06
N VAL A 21 -11.67 -18.21 23.00
CA VAL A 21 -10.26 -18.11 22.61
C VAL A 21 -9.75 -16.72 22.94
N GLN A 22 -8.64 -16.65 23.68
CA GLN A 22 -8.02 -15.38 24.06
C GLN A 22 -6.95 -14.97 23.05
N CYS A 23 -7.21 -13.90 22.29
CA CYS A 23 -6.26 -13.35 21.35
C CYS A 23 -5.42 -12.27 22.02
N ARG A 24 -4.13 -12.57 22.18
CA ARG A 24 -3.14 -11.72 22.86
C ARG A 24 -1.85 -11.66 22.01
N THR A 25 -1.12 -10.59 22.12
CA THR A 25 0.21 -10.48 21.51
C THR A 25 1.29 -10.77 22.56
N ALA A 26 2.45 -11.25 22.13
CA ALA A 26 3.54 -11.62 23.04
C ALA A 26 4.07 -10.42 23.86
N ASP A 27 4.00 -9.23 23.33
CA ASP A 27 4.39 -7.99 24.00
C ASP A 27 3.31 -7.41 24.92
N ASN A 28 2.05 -7.89 24.82
CA ASN A 28 0.95 -7.52 25.71
C ASN A 28 0.12 -8.74 26.11
N PRO A 29 0.63 -9.61 26.98
CA PRO A 29 -0.08 -10.82 27.41
C PRO A 29 -1.23 -10.54 28.38
N ALA A 30 -1.26 -9.37 29.01
CA ALA A 30 -2.28 -8.95 29.96
C ALA A 30 -2.92 -7.60 29.55
N PRO A 31 -3.73 -7.59 28.50
CA PRO A 31 -4.35 -6.36 28.00
C PRO A 31 -5.35 -5.80 29.01
N VAL A 32 -5.50 -4.48 28.99
CA VAL A 32 -6.41 -3.76 29.90
C VAL A 32 -7.78 -3.57 29.25
N LYS A 33 -7.83 -3.36 27.94
CA LYS A 33 -9.06 -3.07 27.20
C LYS A 33 -9.40 -4.20 26.25
N LEU A 34 -10.30 -5.07 26.68
CA LEU A 34 -10.72 -6.27 25.96
C LEU A 34 -11.97 -6.04 25.12
N GLU A 35 -11.97 -6.54 23.90
CA GLU A 35 -13.15 -6.70 23.08
C GLU A 35 -13.67 -8.14 23.20
N SER A 36 -14.98 -8.29 23.46
CA SER A 36 -15.66 -9.59 23.33
C SER A 36 -16.29 -9.68 21.95
N TYR A 37 -15.95 -10.73 21.22
CA TYR A 37 -16.41 -10.95 19.86
C TYR A 37 -16.95 -12.38 19.66
N SER A 38 -18.21 -12.52 19.26
CA SER A 38 -18.83 -13.81 18.99
C SER A 38 -18.76 -14.16 17.51
N LEU A 39 -18.38 -15.41 17.21
CA LEU A 39 -18.28 -15.96 15.86
C LEU A 39 -19.34 -17.03 15.65
N ASP A 40 -20.36 -16.71 14.84
CA ASP A 40 -21.34 -17.69 14.42
C ASP A 40 -20.81 -18.53 13.24
N GLY A 41 -21.04 -19.85 13.30
CA GLY A 41 -20.69 -20.76 12.22
C GLY A 41 -19.20 -21.15 12.12
N VAL A 42 -18.36 -20.72 13.04
CA VAL A 42 -16.98 -21.19 13.18
C VAL A 42 -16.93 -22.25 14.27
N THR A 43 -16.46 -23.45 13.93
CA THR A 43 -16.40 -24.60 14.85
C THR A 43 -14.97 -25.06 15.13
N ASP A 44 -13.99 -24.49 14.47
CA ASP A 44 -12.58 -24.79 14.64
C ASP A 44 -11.89 -23.74 15.50
N ARG A 45 -11.13 -24.18 16.50
CA ARG A 45 -10.45 -23.33 17.48
C ARG A 45 -9.38 -22.46 16.85
N ASP A 46 -8.56 -23.05 15.99
CA ASP A 46 -7.45 -22.33 15.35
C ASP A 46 -7.97 -21.27 14.38
N ARG A 47 -9.08 -21.59 13.69
CA ARG A 47 -9.76 -20.62 12.82
C ARG A 47 -10.33 -19.44 13.62
N ALA A 48 -10.97 -19.73 14.76
CA ALA A 48 -11.47 -18.69 15.66
C ALA A 48 -10.33 -17.80 16.18
N TYR A 49 -9.20 -18.41 16.55
CA TYR A 49 -8.00 -17.69 16.96
C TYR A 49 -7.45 -16.78 15.86
N ARG A 50 -7.27 -17.29 14.66
CA ARG A 50 -6.76 -16.49 13.51
C ARG A 50 -7.66 -15.30 13.18
N ILE A 51 -8.99 -15.49 13.23
CA ILE A 51 -9.96 -14.41 13.01
C ILE A 51 -9.84 -13.36 14.12
N GLY A 52 -9.75 -13.78 15.38
CA GLY A 52 -9.59 -12.88 16.52
C GLY A 52 -8.26 -12.13 16.50
N MET A 53 -7.15 -12.81 16.16
CA MET A 53 -5.86 -12.16 15.99
C MET A 53 -5.87 -11.15 14.82
N ARG A 54 -6.51 -11.47 13.69
CA ARG A 54 -6.69 -10.54 12.59
C ARG A 54 -7.44 -9.28 13.03
N ARG A 55 -8.47 -9.46 13.88
CA ARG A 55 -9.21 -8.34 14.45
C ARG A 55 -8.35 -7.50 15.40
N LEU A 56 -7.56 -8.12 16.26
CA LEU A 56 -6.61 -7.43 17.14
C LEU A 56 -5.55 -6.65 16.34
N MET A 57 -5.01 -7.27 15.29
CA MET A 57 -4.05 -6.62 14.40
C MET A 57 -4.65 -5.42 13.67
N LYS A 58 -5.97 -5.40 13.40
CA LYS A 58 -6.66 -4.24 12.85
C LYS A 58 -6.57 -3.03 13.78
N TYR A 59 -6.81 -3.20 15.08
CA TYR A 59 -6.66 -2.12 16.06
C TYR A 59 -5.23 -1.65 16.19
N ARG A 60 -4.27 -2.52 16.02
CA ARG A 60 -2.85 -2.24 16.20
C ARG A 60 -2.19 -1.57 14.98
N HIS A 61 -2.52 -2.02 13.78
CA HIS A 61 -1.78 -1.68 12.56
C HIS A 61 -2.57 -0.89 11.51
N ARG A 62 -3.91 -0.86 11.59
CA ARG A 62 -4.75 -0.10 10.65
C ARG A 62 -5.33 1.16 11.30
N ARG A 63 -4.46 2.01 11.79
CA ARG A 63 -4.86 3.20 12.56
C ARG A 63 -5.10 4.42 11.68
N LEU A 64 -4.40 4.53 10.56
CA LEU A 64 -4.53 5.64 9.61
C LEU A 64 -5.54 5.29 8.52
N SER A 65 -6.43 6.20 8.24
CA SER A 65 -7.34 6.17 7.10
C SER A 65 -6.99 7.33 6.18
N PHE A 66 -6.93 7.05 4.90
CA PHE A 66 -6.63 8.02 3.85
C PHE A 66 -7.84 8.17 2.95
N THR A 67 -8.17 9.39 2.58
CA THR A 67 -9.18 9.67 1.57
C THR A 67 -8.58 10.63 0.55
N THR A 68 -8.65 10.26 -0.70
CA THR A 68 -8.15 11.07 -1.82
C THR A 68 -9.15 11.08 -2.95
N THR A 69 -9.11 12.15 -3.75
CA THR A 69 -9.89 12.23 -4.99
C THR A 69 -8.93 12.06 -6.16
N THR A 70 -9.27 11.16 -7.07
CA THR A 70 -8.50 10.85 -8.27
C THR A 70 -9.39 10.98 -9.49
N GLU A 71 -8.82 10.88 -10.66
CA GLU A 71 -9.56 10.72 -11.91
C GLU A 71 -10.18 9.31 -12.02
N MET A 72 -10.90 9.04 -13.09
CA MET A 72 -11.61 7.76 -13.32
C MET A 72 -10.65 6.56 -13.48
N ASP A 73 -9.35 6.78 -13.59
CA ASP A 73 -8.33 5.73 -13.63
C ASP A 73 -8.32 4.85 -12.34
N ALA A 74 -8.82 5.38 -11.23
CA ALA A 74 -9.02 4.59 -10.01
C ALA A 74 -9.96 3.39 -10.19
N LEU A 75 -10.84 3.39 -11.19
CA LEU A 75 -11.72 2.25 -11.50
C LEU A 75 -10.98 1.03 -12.05
N CYS A 76 -9.69 1.16 -12.40
CA CYS A 76 -8.84 0.02 -12.76
C CYS A 76 -8.44 -0.83 -11.54
N TYR A 77 -8.60 -0.31 -10.32
CA TYR A 77 -8.25 -1.00 -9.08
C TYR A 77 -9.47 -1.65 -8.42
N ASN A 78 -9.19 -2.57 -7.52
CA ASN A 78 -10.22 -3.26 -6.74
C ASN A 78 -10.07 -2.99 -5.24
N THR A 79 -11.15 -3.15 -4.51
CA THR A 79 -11.10 -3.20 -3.04
C THR A 79 -10.18 -4.33 -2.58
N GLY A 80 -9.24 -4.01 -1.71
CA GLY A 80 -8.21 -4.93 -1.24
C GLY A 80 -6.86 -4.78 -1.94
N ASP A 81 -6.77 -4.03 -3.05
CA ASP A 81 -5.49 -3.77 -3.71
C ASP A 81 -4.59 -2.90 -2.82
N ARG A 82 -3.29 -3.25 -2.80
CA ARG A 82 -2.26 -2.47 -2.12
C ARG A 82 -1.81 -1.33 -3.03
N ILE A 83 -1.80 -0.14 -2.49
CA ILE A 83 -1.39 1.08 -3.19
C ILE A 83 -0.36 1.87 -2.38
N ILE A 84 0.38 2.73 -3.05
CA ILE A 84 1.24 3.72 -2.42
C ILE A 84 0.61 5.10 -2.66
N LEU A 85 0.27 5.78 -1.58
CA LEU A 85 -0.21 7.15 -1.61
C LEU A 85 0.96 8.11 -1.46
N THR A 86 1.09 9.04 -2.39
CA THR A 86 2.10 10.09 -2.37
C THR A 86 1.47 11.44 -2.11
N ASP A 87 2.20 12.29 -1.43
CA ASP A 87 1.77 13.63 -1.05
C ASP A 87 2.78 14.64 -1.62
N ASP A 88 2.31 15.60 -2.40
CA ASP A 88 3.14 16.61 -3.06
C ASP A 88 3.42 17.83 -2.17
N ILE A 89 3.20 17.73 -0.85
CA ILE A 89 3.51 18.83 0.07
C ILE A 89 5.03 19.09 0.06
N PRO A 90 5.46 20.35 -0.18
CA PRO A 90 6.88 20.70 -0.14
C PRO A 90 7.56 20.28 1.17
N GLY A 91 8.74 19.64 1.05
CA GLY A 91 9.47 19.10 2.21
C GLY A 91 9.14 17.66 2.57
N ASN A 92 8.21 17.01 1.88
CA ASN A 92 7.86 15.60 2.12
C ASN A 92 8.83 14.58 1.52
N LEU A 93 9.94 15.02 0.92
CA LEU A 93 10.97 14.16 0.30
C LEU A 93 10.40 13.23 -0.79
N THR A 94 9.34 13.66 -1.46
CA THR A 94 8.66 12.93 -2.54
C THR A 94 8.21 13.91 -3.62
N LEU A 95 8.43 13.55 -4.89
CA LEU A 95 7.97 14.26 -6.07
C LEU A 95 7.32 13.28 -7.02
N SER A 96 6.09 13.55 -7.46
CA SER A 96 5.41 12.80 -8.52
C SER A 96 5.44 13.62 -9.81
N CYS A 97 5.98 13.06 -10.88
CA CYS A 97 6.08 13.72 -12.18
C CYS A 97 5.80 12.76 -13.33
N LEU A 98 5.55 13.32 -14.52
CA LEU A 98 5.31 12.53 -15.73
C LEU A 98 6.63 12.23 -16.44
N ILE A 99 6.70 11.04 -17.06
CA ILE A 99 7.77 10.68 -17.98
C ILE A 99 7.38 11.24 -19.37
N THR A 100 8.08 12.26 -19.83
CA THR A 100 7.82 12.93 -21.12
C THR A 100 8.71 12.42 -22.25
N GLY A 101 9.68 11.58 -21.96
CA GLY A 101 10.55 10.95 -22.92
C GLY A 101 11.43 9.88 -22.31
N MET A 102 11.83 8.93 -23.13
CA MET A 102 12.66 7.80 -22.71
C MET A 102 13.69 7.46 -23.78
N LYS A 103 14.91 7.10 -23.36
CA LYS A 103 15.95 6.56 -24.22
C LYS A 103 16.74 5.48 -23.48
N THR A 104 16.82 4.30 -24.08
CA THR A 104 17.66 3.20 -23.57
C THR A 104 18.97 3.13 -24.35
N ASP A 105 20.07 3.07 -23.62
CA ASP A 105 21.41 2.92 -24.18
C ASP A 105 22.36 2.28 -23.16
N ASN A 106 23.22 1.36 -23.61
CA ASN A 106 24.28 0.74 -22.82
C ASN A 106 23.81 0.11 -21.48
N GLY A 107 22.62 -0.51 -21.45
CA GLY A 107 22.09 -1.15 -20.24
C GLY A 107 21.49 -0.18 -19.21
N PHE A 108 21.27 1.07 -19.59
CA PHE A 108 20.59 2.08 -18.79
C PHE A 108 19.46 2.71 -19.58
N THR A 109 18.41 3.09 -18.87
CA THR A 109 17.30 3.85 -19.42
C THR A 109 17.31 5.26 -18.82
N THR A 110 17.35 6.26 -19.69
CA THR A 110 17.28 7.68 -19.32
C THR A 110 15.87 8.18 -19.54
N PHE A 111 15.25 8.67 -18.47
CA PHE A 111 13.94 9.31 -18.51
C PHE A 111 14.06 10.82 -18.54
N THR A 112 13.22 11.46 -19.34
CA THR A 112 12.98 12.91 -19.32
C THR A 112 11.70 13.16 -18.56
N LEU A 113 11.71 14.08 -17.60
CA LEU A 113 10.66 14.32 -16.62
C LEU A 113 9.97 15.67 -16.86
N SER A 114 8.69 15.76 -16.48
CA SER A 114 7.93 17.02 -16.51
C SER A 114 8.42 18.03 -15.47
N GLU A 115 8.99 17.53 -14.36
CA GLU A 115 9.48 18.35 -13.25
C GLU A 115 10.91 17.95 -12.85
N ALA A 116 11.63 18.90 -12.23
CA ALA A 116 13.01 18.71 -11.83
C ALA A 116 13.10 18.02 -10.47
N PRO A 117 13.72 16.82 -10.35
CA PRO A 117 13.95 16.16 -9.08
C PRO A 117 14.83 16.97 -8.12
N ASP A 118 14.55 16.88 -6.83
CA ASP A 118 15.39 17.45 -5.79
C ASP A 118 16.50 16.46 -5.38
N TRP A 119 17.69 16.69 -5.90
CA TRP A 119 18.86 15.85 -5.66
C TRP A 119 19.52 16.09 -4.29
N THR A 120 18.94 16.89 -3.42
CA THR A 120 19.42 17.09 -2.04
C THR A 120 18.96 15.98 -1.10
N TYR A 121 18.08 15.08 -1.54
CA TYR A 121 17.63 13.92 -0.75
C TYR A 121 18.82 13.03 -0.37
N PRO A 122 18.91 12.59 0.89
CA PRO A 122 20.04 11.78 1.38
C PRO A 122 20.24 10.46 0.65
N SER A 123 19.15 9.80 0.25
CA SER A 123 19.18 8.52 -0.44
C SER A 123 18.08 8.47 -1.51
N PRO A 124 18.29 9.17 -2.66
CA PRO A 124 17.27 9.29 -3.69
C PRO A 124 16.94 7.92 -4.30
N ARG A 125 15.65 7.70 -4.53
CA ARG A 125 15.09 6.52 -5.19
C ARG A 125 14.03 6.96 -6.17
N VAL A 126 13.79 6.11 -7.16
CA VAL A 126 12.68 6.28 -8.09
C VAL A 126 11.82 5.02 -8.13
N LEU A 127 10.54 5.24 -8.31
CA LEU A 127 9.55 4.23 -8.57
C LEU A 127 8.74 4.66 -9.78
N ILE A 128 8.56 3.76 -10.75
CA ILE A 128 7.82 4.03 -11.98
C ILE A 128 6.48 3.32 -11.87
N ARG A 129 5.39 4.05 -12.03
CA ARG A 129 4.06 3.49 -12.22
C ARG A 129 3.85 3.28 -13.70
N TYR A 130 3.65 2.04 -14.11
CA TYR A 130 3.32 1.68 -15.48
C TYR A 130 1.86 2.03 -15.83
N GLN A 131 1.55 2.01 -17.13
CA GLN A 131 0.21 2.31 -17.62
C GLN A 131 -0.85 1.26 -17.22
N ASP A 132 -0.43 0.04 -16.93
CA ASP A 132 -1.29 -1.02 -16.39
C ASP A 132 -1.57 -0.90 -14.86
N GLY A 133 -1.00 0.14 -14.22
CA GLY A 133 -1.13 0.37 -12.78
C GLY A 133 -0.10 -0.34 -11.91
N THR A 134 0.73 -1.22 -12.47
CA THR A 134 1.82 -1.86 -11.72
C THR A 134 3.01 -0.90 -11.51
N VAL A 135 3.95 -1.29 -10.68
CA VAL A 135 5.12 -0.45 -10.34
C VAL A 135 6.43 -1.21 -10.49
N SER A 136 7.53 -0.48 -10.77
CA SER A 136 8.87 -1.04 -11.00
C SER A 136 9.54 -1.44 -9.72
N GLY A 137 9.26 -1.38 -8.62
CA GLY A 137 10.13 -1.43 -7.44
C GLY A 137 11.03 -0.19 -7.34
N LEU A 138 11.72 -0.06 -6.22
CA LEU A 138 12.62 1.06 -5.96
C LEU A 138 13.94 0.91 -6.72
N LEU A 139 14.27 1.89 -7.53
CA LEU A 139 15.48 1.95 -8.33
C LEU A 139 16.38 3.08 -7.84
N GLU A 140 17.68 2.91 -8.01
CA GLU A 140 18.67 3.94 -7.70
C GLU A 140 18.89 4.82 -8.94
N PRO A 141 18.52 6.13 -8.90
CA PRO A 141 18.67 7.01 -10.02
C PRO A 141 20.06 7.63 -10.08
N VAL A 142 20.55 7.85 -11.30
CA VAL A 142 21.74 8.62 -11.58
C VAL A 142 21.33 9.94 -12.24
N LYS A 143 21.82 11.06 -11.75
CA LYS A 143 21.54 12.38 -12.31
C LYS A 143 22.21 12.54 -13.66
N VAL A 144 21.44 12.84 -14.70
CA VAL A 144 21.95 13.14 -16.05
C VAL A 144 21.90 14.65 -16.33
N SER A 145 20.76 15.29 -16.03
CA SER A 145 20.58 16.73 -16.15
C SER A 145 19.49 17.22 -15.19
N ARG A 146 19.08 18.48 -15.30
CA ARG A 146 18.03 19.07 -14.45
C ARG A 146 16.72 18.29 -14.51
N PHE A 147 16.30 17.84 -15.71
CA PHE A 147 15.04 17.16 -15.97
C PHE A 147 15.24 15.70 -16.43
N ARG A 148 16.46 15.17 -16.30
CA ARG A 148 16.78 13.81 -16.75
C ARG A 148 17.51 13.03 -15.68
N LEU A 149 17.07 11.80 -15.53
CA LEU A 149 17.73 10.79 -14.70
C LEU A 149 17.88 9.48 -15.46
N SER A 150 18.82 8.67 -15.05
CA SER A 150 19.06 7.35 -15.63
C SER A 150 18.96 6.29 -14.54
N VAL A 151 18.40 5.13 -14.89
CA VAL A 151 18.32 3.94 -14.04
C VAL A 151 18.79 2.71 -14.80
N PRO A 152 19.18 1.63 -14.13
CA PRO A 152 19.46 0.36 -14.81
C PRO A 152 18.26 -0.09 -15.65
N TYR A 153 18.52 -0.57 -16.86
CA TYR A 153 17.47 -1.03 -17.77
C TYR A 153 16.69 -2.21 -17.17
N GLN A 154 15.38 -2.20 -17.38
CA GLN A 154 14.47 -3.32 -17.12
C GLN A 154 13.62 -3.56 -18.37
N SER A 155 13.33 -4.83 -18.69
CA SER A 155 12.54 -5.18 -19.89
C SER A 155 11.13 -4.59 -19.88
N ALA A 156 10.54 -4.37 -18.70
CA ALA A 156 9.25 -3.73 -18.55
C ALA A 156 9.22 -2.27 -19.06
N PHE A 157 10.39 -1.63 -19.21
CA PHE A 157 10.45 -0.27 -19.76
C PHE A 157 10.14 -0.21 -21.26
N ASP A 158 10.30 -1.31 -21.98
CA ASP A 158 10.01 -1.37 -23.42
C ASP A 158 8.52 -1.21 -23.73
N GLU A 159 7.66 -1.46 -22.73
CA GLU A 159 6.21 -1.30 -22.84
C GLU A 159 5.73 0.12 -22.49
N ILE A 160 6.64 1.01 -22.04
CA ILE A 160 6.29 2.38 -21.67
C ILE A 160 6.02 3.21 -22.91
N LEU A 161 4.81 3.78 -23.02
CA LEU A 161 4.42 4.74 -24.03
C LEU A 161 4.57 6.17 -23.48
N ALA A 162 5.65 6.84 -23.87
CA ALA A 162 5.92 8.22 -23.44
C ALA A 162 5.26 9.28 -24.33
N ASP A 163 4.53 8.88 -25.37
CA ASP A 163 3.82 9.79 -26.27
C ASP A 163 2.45 10.18 -25.69
N ALA A 164 2.39 11.39 -25.13
CA ALA A 164 1.18 11.95 -24.54
C ALA A 164 0.03 12.19 -25.53
N SER A 165 0.26 12.08 -26.84
CA SER A 165 -0.79 12.20 -27.85
C SER A 165 -1.65 10.94 -27.96
N VAL A 166 -1.17 9.79 -27.46
CA VAL A 166 -1.83 8.49 -27.57
C VAL A 166 -2.47 8.09 -26.24
N THR A 167 -1.75 8.30 -25.14
CA THR A 167 -2.21 7.91 -23.79
C THR A 167 -1.53 8.80 -22.74
N GLU A 168 -2.07 8.83 -21.52
CA GLU A 168 -1.41 9.52 -20.40
C GLU A 168 -0.02 8.91 -20.19
N PRO A 169 1.05 9.74 -20.15
CA PRO A 169 2.40 9.26 -19.90
C PRO A 169 2.49 8.60 -18.51
N PRO A 170 3.36 7.60 -18.34
CA PRO A 170 3.55 6.97 -17.06
C PRO A 170 4.11 7.95 -16.03
N ARG A 171 3.78 7.74 -14.76
CA ARG A 171 4.26 8.57 -13.66
C ARG A 171 5.53 7.99 -13.06
N LEU A 172 6.45 8.89 -12.71
CA LEU A 172 7.64 8.57 -11.94
C LEU A 172 7.56 9.28 -10.60
N ILE A 173 7.78 8.53 -9.54
CA ILE A 173 7.92 9.05 -8.18
C ILE A 173 9.40 9.12 -7.87
N PHE A 174 9.91 10.33 -7.62
CA PHE A 174 11.25 10.55 -7.12
C PHE A 174 11.16 10.81 -5.61
N CYS A 175 11.81 9.99 -4.79
CA CYS A 175 11.64 10.04 -3.34
C CYS A 175 12.97 9.79 -2.61
N ASP A 176 12.99 10.05 -1.31
CA ASP A 176 14.01 9.52 -0.41
C ASP A 176 13.66 8.08 -0.02
N SER A 177 14.66 7.21 0.14
CA SER A 177 14.44 5.80 0.51
C SER A 177 13.74 5.62 1.86
N SER A 178 13.81 6.59 2.73
CA SER A 178 13.12 6.60 4.03
C SER A 178 11.65 6.98 3.93
N ARG A 179 11.20 7.52 2.78
CA ARG A 179 9.83 8.03 2.60
C ARG A 179 9.33 7.90 1.17
N VAL A 180 9.02 6.68 0.80
CA VAL A 180 8.48 6.37 -0.55
C VAL A 180 7.05 6.85 -0.73
N GLY A 181 6.27 6.89 0.34
CA GLY A 181 4.85 7.19 0.39
C GLY A 181 4.18 6.44 1.53
N TYR A 182 2.86 6.51 1.59
CA TYR A 182 2.08 5.77 2.56
C TYR A 182 1.59 4.48 1.93
N ASP A 183 2.03 3.34 2.44
CA ASP A 183 1.48 2.04 2.08
C ASP A 183 0.04 1.92 2.59
N ALA A 184 -0.88 1.63 1.70
CA ALA A 184 -2.29 1.53 2.02
C ALA A 184 -2.99 0.42 1.23
N VAL A 185 -4.13 -0.03 1.74
CA VAL A 185 -5.04 -0.96 1.07
C VAL A 185 -6.35 -0.25 0.81
N ILE A 186 -6.84 -0.36 -0.41
CA ILE A 186 -8.12 0.24 -0.82
C ILE A 186 -9.28 -0.44 -0.06
N GLU A 187 -10.09 0.35 0.62
CA GLU A 187 -11.35 -0.10 1.25
C GLU A 187 -12.56 0.19 0.37
N GLU A 188 -12.55 1.34 -0.31
CA GLU A 188 -13.69 1.77 -1.12
C GLU A 188 -13.23 2.66 -2.28
N ILE A 189 -13.88 2.49 -3.42
CA ILE A 189 -13.78 3.37 -4.59
C ILE A 189 -15.17 3.84 -4.92
N ALA A 190 -15.44 5.14 -4.78
CA ALA A 190 -16.73 5.75 -5.02
C ALA A 190 -16.67 6.72 -6.21
N PRO A 191 -17.20 6.34 -7.39
CA PRO A 191 -17.31 7.26 -8.53
C PRO A 191 -18.22 8.43 -8.20
N GLN A 192 -17.82 9.63 -8.65
CA GLN A 192 -18.55 10.87 -8.46
C GLN A 192 -19.18 11.34 -9.78
N SER A 193 -20.21 12.17 -9.69
CA SER A 193 -20.95 12.67 -10.86
C SER A 193 -20.15 13.68 -11.70
N ASP A 194 -19.04 14.19 -11.18
CA ASP A 194 -18.14 15.14 -11.85
C ASP A 194 -17.03 14.47 -12.67
N GLY A 195 -17.04 13.14 -12.77
CA GLY A 195 -16.03 12.37 -13.49
C GLY A 195 -14.77 12.08 -12.66
N THR A 196 -14.83 12.25 -11.34
CA THR A 196 -13.77 11.86 -10.42
C THR A 196 -14.14 10.59 -9.64
N CYS A 197 -13.16 10.04 -8.91
CA CYS A 197 -13.37 8.95 -7.96
C CYS A 197 -12.84 9.34 -6.59
N THR A 198 -13.62 9.12 -5.55
CA THR A 198 -13.13 9.18 -4.17
C THR A 198 -12.62 7.78 -3.78
N VAL A 199 -11.35 7.70 -3.39
CA VAL A 199 -10.70 6.47 -2.93
C VAL A 199 -10.47 6.59 -1.43
N THR A 200 -11.03 5.63 -0.68
CA THR A 200 -10.75 5.47 0.75
C THR A 200 -9.85 4.25 0.95
N ALA A 201 -8.75 4.45 1.64
CA ALA A 201 -7.76 3.42 1.90
C ALA A 201 -7.32 3.43 3.36
N ARG A 202 -6.83 2.30 3.84
CA ARG A 202 -6.27 2.14 5.18
C ARG A 202 -4.80 1.79 5.15
N GLU A 203 -4.09 2.21 6.18
CA GLU A 203 -2.69 1.86 6.38
C GLU A 203 -2.44 0.37 6.18
N TYR A 204 -1.42 0.03 5.39
CA TYR A 204 -0.93 -1.32 5.18
C TYR A 204 0.35 -1.55 5.99
N ARG A 205 0.41 -2.70 6.67
CA ARG A 205 1.63 -3.24 7.27
C ARG A 205 1.67 -4.74 7.11
N ASP A 206 2.81 -5.29 6.73
CA ASP A 206 3.00 -6.73 6.59
C ASP A 206 2.68 -7.48 7.88
N SER A 207 3.05 -6.92 9.04
CA SER A 207 2.80 -7.47 10.37
C SER A 207 1.31 -7.66 10.72
N PHE A 208 0.41 -7.06 9.96
CA PHE A 208 -1.03 -7.33 10.07
C PHE A 208 -1.38 -8.79 9.80
N TYR A 209 -0.57 -9.49 9.02
CA TYR A 209 -0.80 -10.87 8.55
C TYR A 209 0.01 -11.93 9.29
N ASP A 210 0.81 -11.55 10.30
CA ASP A 210 1.73 -12.45 11.02
C ASP A 210 1.04 -13.67 11.66
N TYR A 211 -0.25 -13.55 11.98
CA TYR A 211 -1.02 -14.60 12.66
C TYR A 211 -1.93 -15.40 11.72
N ASP A 212 -1.85 -15.24 10.39
CA ASP A 212 -2.76 -15.90 9.45
C ASP A 212 -2.63 -17.42 9.43
N ASN A 213 -1.46 -17.94 9.81
CA ASN A 213 -1.19 -19.38 9.90
C ASN A 213 -0.93 -19.84 11.33
N ALA A 214 -1.21 -19.00 12.33
CA ALA A 214 -0.99 -19.35 13.73
C ALA A 214 -2.01 -20.36 14.23
N THR A 215 -1.60 -21.15 15.22
CA THR A 215 -2.43 -22.07 16.01
C THR A 215 -2.55 -21.55 17.43
N TYR A 216 -3.67 -21.89 18.10
CA TYR A 216 -3.93 -21.46 19.48
C TYR A 216 -3.23 -22.35 20.49
#